data_13d1ca7225a7359021b5b34c2aa783d9
#
_entry.id   13d1ca7225a7359021b5b34c2aa783d9
#
_cell.length_a   1.000
_cell.length_b   1.000
_cell.length_c   1.000
_cell.angle_alpha   90.00
_cell.angle_beta   90.00
_cell.angle_gamma   90.00
#
_symmetry.space_group_name_H-M   'P 1'
#
loop_
_entity.id
_entity.type
_entity.pdbx_description
1 polymer ?
#
loop_
_entity_poly.entity_id
_entity_poly.type
_entity_poly.pdbx_seq_one_letter_code
_entity_poly.pdbx_strand_id
1 'polypeptide(L)'
;MGDQVYDLNDDIELPRNTFAQCIDYIVRELDEIKNDLRSLPMSDGGDYAHAPTKEACMAMKARVLLYAASPLFNEKPIEPGNELIGYASYDPERWNLAAQAAK
;
A
#
# COMPACT_ATOMS: atom_id res chain seq x y z
N MET A 1 -9.03 6.82 -1.44
CA MET A 1 -9.45 7.82 -0.45
C MET A 1 -8.64 9.06 -0.71
N GLY A 2 -9.27 10.21 -0.80
CA GLY A 2 -8.58 11.49 -0.94
C GLY A 2 -8.59 12.23 0.39
N ASP A 3 -7.75 13.24 0.50
CA ASP A 3 -7.68 14.12 1.68
C ASP A 3 -8.76 15.22 1.63
N GLN A 4 -9.77 15.02 0.78
CA GLN A 4 -10.83 16.00 0.57
C GLN A 4 -11.78 16.03 1.77
N VAL A 5 -12.04 17.23 2.27
CA VAL A 5 -13.05 17.50 3.30
C VAL A 5 -14.38 17.79 2.61
N TYR A 6 -15.44 17.13 3.05
CA TYR A 6 -16.78 17.28 2.51
C TYR A 6 -17.69 18.06 3.46
N ASP A 7 -18.53 18.91 2.89
CA ASP A 7 -19.61 19.57 3.60
C ASP A 7 -20.91 18.74 3.54
N LEU A 8 -21.88 19.05 4.39
CA LEU A 8 -23.14 18.31 4.50
C LEU A 8 -23.98 18.27 3.21
N ASN A 9 -23.73 19.19 2.29
CA ASN A 9 -24.48 19.30 1.03
C ASN A 9 -23.69 18.77 -0.18
N ASP A 10 -22.47 18.26 0.04
CA ASP A 10 -21.65 17.70 -1.02
C ASP A 10 -22.12 16.28 -1.38
N ASP A 11 -21.96 15.93 -2.65
CA ASP A 11 -22.11 14.54 -3.09
C ASP A 11 -20.91 13.74 -2.61
N ILE A 12 -21.15 12.86 -1.62
CA ILE A 12 -20.14 12.01 -1.03
C ILE A 12 -20.05 10.62 -1.67
N GLU A 13 -20.83 10.35 -2.71
CA GLU A 13 -20.77 9.12 -3.46
C GLU A 13 -19.50 9.08 -4.32
N LEU A 14 -18.49 8.33 -3.87
CA LEU A 14 -17.25 8.13 -4.61
C LEU A 14 -17.20 6.72 -5.19
N PRO A 15 -16.87 6.57 -6.48
CA PRO A 15 -16.64 5.24 -7.05
C PRO A 15 -15.42 4.61 -6.43
N ARG A 16 -15.44 3.29 -6.30
CA ARG A 16 -14.30 2.52 -5.84
C ARG A 16 -13.17 2.55 -6.88
N ASN A 17 -11.96 2.83 -6.45
CA ASN A 17 -10.78 2.72 -7.30
C ASN A 17 -10.45 1.26 -7.62
N THR A 18 -9.72 1.04 -8.70
CA THR A 18 -9.21 -0.29 -9.05
C THR A 18 -8.20 -0.78 -8.01
N PHE A 19 -8.02 -2.10 -7.93
CA PHE A 19 -7.02 -2.69 -7.04
C PHE A 19 -5.61 -2.15 -7.33
N ALA A 20 -5.23 -2.06 -8.62
CA ALA A 20 -3.95 -1.51 -9.05
C ALA A 20 -3.74 -0.08 -8.56
N GLN A 21 -4.73 0.78 -8.72
CA GLN A 21 -4.66 2.18 -8.25
C GLN A 21 -4.49 2.27 -6.73
N CYS A 22 -5.15 1.40 -5.97
CA CYS A 22 -5.01 1.36 -4.52
C CYS A 22 -3.60 0.93 -4.09
N ILE A 23 -3.03 -0.09 -4.73
CA ILE A 23 -1.67 -0.55 -4.46
C ILE A 23 -0.64 0.54 -4.81
N ASP A 24 -0.76 1.16 -5.99
CA ASP A 24 0.13 2.24 -6.41
C ASP A 24 0.07 3.44 -5.46
N TYR A 25 -1.12 3.80 -5.00
CA TYR A 25 -1.30 4.86 -4.01
C TYR A 25 -0.59 4.53 -2.70
N ILE A 26 -0.81 3.34 -2.14
CA ILE A 26 -0.18 2.92 -0.88
C ILE A 26 1.35 2.93 -0.99
N VAL A 27 1.90 2.35 -2.06
CA VAL A 27 3.35 2.28 -2.27
C VAL A 27 3.96 3.67 -2.42
N ARG A 28 3.33 4.56 -3.17
CA ARG A 28 3.78 5.94 -3.33
C ARG A 28 3.79 6.71 -2.01
N GLU A 29 2.69 6.64 -1.24
CA GLU A 29 2.61 7.30 0.08
C GLU A 29 3.70 6.79 1.03
N LEU A 30 3.93 5.47 1.06
CA LEU A 30 4.99 4.88 1.88
C LEU A 30 6.39 5.36 1.44
N ASP A 31 6.63 5.52 0.15
CA ASP A 31 7.89 6.03 -0.37
C ASP A 31 8.11 7.52 -0.06
N GLU A 32 7.05 8.31 -0.05
CA GLU A 32 7.12 9.73 0.30
C GLU A 32 7.42 9.93 1.79
N ILE A 33 6.72 9.23 2.67
CA ILE A 33 6.84 9.45 4.12
C ILE A 33 8.06 8.78 4.76
N LYS A 34 8.66 7.76 4.14
CA LYS A 34 9.74 6.96 4.75
C LYS A 34 10.94 7.80 5.22
N ASN A 35 11.21 8.92 4.54
CA ASN A 35 12.34 9.79 4.88
C ASN A 35 12.02 10.78 6.01
N ASP A 36 10.73 10.99 6.29
CA ASP A 36 10.27 11.84 7.38
C ASP A 36 10.14 11.06 8.69
N LEU A 37 10.20 9.73 8.62
CA LEU A 37 10.13 8.85 9.77
C LEU A 37 11.51 8.65 10.40
N ARG A 38 11.53 8.50 11.73
CA ARG A 38 12.75 8.17 12.47
C ARG A 38 13.26 6.78 12.10
N SER A 39 14.57 6.57 12.20
CA SER A 39 15.20 5.29 11.83
C SER A 39 15.15 4.23 12.93
N LEU A 40 14.93 4.59 14.18
CA LEU A 40 14.89 3.66 15.32
C LEU A 40 13.77 4.03 16.28
N PRO A 41 13.16 3.04 16.96
CA PRO A 41 12.25 3.33 18.05
C PRO A 41 13.01 4.08 19.14
N MET A 42 12.36 5.01 19.82
CA MET A 42 12.95 5.68 20.98
C MET A 42 13.13 4.68 22.12
N SER A 43 14.36 4.55 22.59
CA SER A 43 14.73 3.61 23.65
C SER A 43 14.38 4.11 25.05
N ASP A 44 13.93 5.34 25.19
CA ASP A 44 13.69 6.01 26.47
C ASP A 44 12.28 5.80 27.03
N GLY A 45 11.46 4.95 26.38
CA GLY A 45 10.12 4.61 26.85
C GLY A 45 9.11 5.77 26.84
N GLY A 46 9.41 6.85 26.13
CA GLY A 46 8.52 8.00 25.99
C GLY A 46 7.22 7.66 25.23
N ASP A 47 6.30 8.61 25.18
CA ASP A 47 4.98 8.50 24.52
C ASP A 47 5.07 8.10 23.03
N TYR A 48 6.23 8.24 22.42
CA TYR A 48 6.48 7.93 21.00
C TYR A 48 7.20 6.58 20.77
N ALA A 49 7.38 5.76 21.81
CA ALA A 49 8.06 4.46 21.67
C ALA A 49 7.37 3.53 20.65
N HIS A 50 6.06 3.66 20.48
CA HIS A 50 5.24 2.87 19.56
C HIS A 50 4.98 3.58 18.21
N ALA A 51 5.53 4.76 17.99
CA ALA A 51 5.36 5.48 16.74
C ALA A 51 6.05 4.74 15.57
N PRO A 52 5.47 4.78 14.35
CA PRO A 52 6.05 4.11 13.20
C PRO A 52 7.46 4.62 12.89
N THR A 53 8.32 3.70 12.47
CA THR A 53 9.71 3.99 12.08
C THR A 53 9.88 3.84 10.57
N LYS A 54 11.02 4.31 10.05
CA LYS A 54 11.39 4.13 8.64
C LYS A 54 11.44 2.64 8.26
N GLU A 55 11.99 1.81 9.13
CA GLU A 55 12.09 0.36 8.92
C GLU A 55 10.70 -0.29 8.90
N ALA A 56 9.80 0.13 9.77
CA ALA A 56 8.41 -0.34 9.77
C ALA A 56 7.68 0.04 8.46
N CYS A 57 7.92 1.25 7.95
CA CYS A 57 7.38 1.71 6.68
C CYS A 57 7.89 0.86 5.50
N MET A 58 9.19 0.57 5.47
CA MET A 58 9.80 -0.28 4.44
C MET A 58 9.28 -1.72 4.51
N ALA A 59 9.14 -2.27 5.70
CA ALA A 59 8.55 -3.61 5.90
C ALA A 59 7.09 -3.67 5.44
N MET A 60 6.30 -2.63 5.71
CA MET A 60 4.92 -2.53 5.23
C MET A 60 4.87 -2.49 3.70
N LYS A 61 5.75 -1.71 3.05
CA LYS A 61 5.85 -1.68 1.59
C LYS A 61 6.15 -3.06 1.01
N ALA A 62 7.14 -3.75 1.55
CA ALA A 62 7.50 -5.12 1.12
C ALA A 62 6.31 -6.08 1.25
N ARG A 63 5.57 -6.01 2.36
CA ARG A 63 4.38 -6.83 2.60
C ARG A 63 3.25 -6.53 1.60
N VAL A 64 2.95 -5.27 1.34
CA VAL A 64 1.93 -4.86 0.37
C VAL A 64 2.26 -5.38 -1.02
N LEU A 65 3.51 -5.20 -1.47
CA LEU A 65 3.96 -5.68 -2.78
C LEU A 65 3.95 -7.21 -2.88
N LEU A 66 4.31 -7.92 -1.82
CA LEU A 66 4.26 -9.38 -1.77
C LEU A 66 2.82 -9.90 -1.93
N TYR A 67 1.88 -9.32 -1.21
CA TYR A 67 0.48 -9.71 -1.33
C TYR A 67 -0.09 -9.36 -2.70
N ALA A 68 0.25 -8.19 -3.25
CA ALA A 68 -0.17 -7.79 -4.59
C ALA A 68 0.38 -8.73 -5.69
N ALA A 69 1.58 -9.27 -5.49
CA ALA A 69 2.20 -10.25 -6.41
C ALA A 69 1.62 -11.66 -6.27
N SER A 70 0.89 -11.96 -5.18
CA SER A 70 0.36 -13.30 -4.93
C SER A 70 -0.59 -13.77 -6.03
N PRO A 71 -0.73 -15.10 -6.24
CA PRO A 71 -1.60 -15.66 -7.28
C PRO A 71 -3.04 -15.18 -7.22
N LEU A 72 -3.54 -14.90 -6.01
CA LEU A 72 -4.92 -14.45 -5.80
C LEU A 72 -5.22 -13.11 -6.51
N PHE A 73 -4.26 -12.20 -6.55
CA PHE A 73 -4.45 -10.87 -7.13
C PHE A 73 -3.78 -10.71 -8.50
N ASN A 74 -2.69 -11.42 -8.74
CA ASN A 74 -1.86 -11.26 -9.93
C ASN A 74 -2.11 -12.34 -11.01
N GLU A 75 -2.48 -13.59 -10.63
CA GLU A 75 -2.59 -14.70 -11.58
C GLU A 75 -4.01 -15.24 -11.69
N LYS A 76 -4.64 -15.55 -10.57
CA LYS A 76 -5.96 -16.20 -10.51
C LYS A 76 -6.90 -15.43 -9.60
N PRO A 77 -7.37 -14.24 -10.01
CA PRO A 77 -8.36 -13.50 -9.23
C PRO A 77 -9.66 -14.31 -9.12
N ILE A 78 -10.41 -14.10 -8.04
CA ILE A 78 -11.70 -14.78 -7.78
C ILE A 78 -12.67 -14.54 -8.95
N GLU A 79 -12.71 -13.33 -9.49
CA GLU A 79 -13.47 -12.98 -10.69
C GLU A 79 -12.50 -12.47 -11.77
N PRO A 80 -12.21 -13.28 -12.80
CA PRO A 80 -11.37 -12.86 -13.90
C PRO A 80 -11.95 -11.62 -14.61
N GLY A 81 -11.11 -10.61 -14.81
CA GLY A 81 -11.51 -9.35 -15.47
C GLY A 81 -12.11 -8.29 -14.54
N ASN A 82 -12.32 -8.60 -13.26
CA ASN A 82 -12.78 -7.61 -12.29
C ASN A 82 -11.56 -6.87 -11.68
N GLU A 83 -11.28 -5.68 -12.18
CA GLU A 83 -10.15 -4.84 -11.74
C GLU A 83 -10.31 -4.26 -10.32
N LEU A 84 -11.50 -4.40 -9.71
CA LEU A 84 -11.73 -3.95 -8.34
C LEU A 84 -11.17 -4.90 -7.27
N ILE A 85 -10.93 -6.17 -7.63
CA ILE A 85 -10.50 -7.21 -6.70
C ILE A 85 -9.15 -7.84 -7.03
N GLY A 86 -8.53 -7.43 -8.14
CA GLY A 86 -7.23 -7.93 -8.57
C GLY A 86 -6.72 -7.22 -9.81
N TYR A 87 -5.57 -7.64 -10.31
CA TYR A 87 -5.03 -7.11 -11.56
C TYR A 87 -5.73 -7.72 -12.77
N ALA A 88 -5.84 -6.94 -13.85
CA ALA A 88 -6.46 -7.39 -15.09
C ALA A 88 -5.64 -8.47 -15.82
N SER A 89 -4.31 -8.48 -15.64
CA SER A 89 -3.38 -9.40 -16.29
C SER A 89 -2.25 -9.82 -15.36
N TYR A 90 -1.75 -11.04 -15.57
CA TYR A 90 -0.55 -11.53 -14.89
C TYR A 90 0.69 -10.75 -15.32
N ASP A 91 1.51 -10.39 -14.33
CA ASP A 91 2.80 -9.74 -14.55
C ASP A 91 3.84 -10.30 -13.56
N PRO A 92 4.87 -11.03 -14.04
CA PRO A 92 5.90 -11.59 -13.19
C PRO A 92 6.79 -10.52 -12.52
N GLU A 93 6.86 -9.30 -13.08
CA GLU A 93 7.63 -8.21 -12.49
C GLU A 93 7.13 -7.80 -11.10
N ARG A 94 5.87 -8.06 -10.77
CA ARG A 94 5.33 -7.82 -9.42
C ARG A 94 6.07 -8.62 -8.35
N TRP A 95 6.52 -9.84 -8.66
CA TRP A 95 7.38 -10.63 -7.77
C TRP A 95 8.77 -10.02 -7.59
N ASN A 96 9.36 -9.48 -8.68
CA ASN A 96 10.64 -8.79 -8.63
C ASN A 96 10.56 -7.52 -7.78
N LEU A 97 9.49 -6.73 -7.92
CA LEU A 97 9.27 -5.54 -7.10
C LEU A 97 9.14 -5.89 -5.61
N ALA A 98 8.42 -6.95 -5.27
CA ALA A 98 8.30 -7.44 -3.90
C ALA A 98 9.65 -7.89 -3.34
N ALA A 99 10.43 -8.63 -4.11
CA ALA A 99 11.75 -9.09 -3.72
C ALA A 99 12.74 -7.93 -3.51
N GLN A 100 12.71 -6.92 -4.36
CA GLN A 100 13.54 -5.72 -4.21
C GLN A 100 13.17 -4.90 -2.97
N ALA A 101 11.88 -4.79 -2.68
CA ALA A 101 11.42 -4.06 -1.50
C ALA A 101 11.75 -4.77 -0.18
N ALA A 102 11.96 -6.10 -0.21
CA ALA A 102 12.32 -6.92 0.96
C ALA A 102 13.83 -6.94 1.26
N LYS A 103 14.66 -6.45 0.36
CA LYS A 103 16.13 -6.35 0.54
C LYS A 103 16.53 -5.13 1.35
#